data_9d3eda6848dfda5918207afeddcf7fdf
#
_entry.id   9d3eda6848dfda5918207afeddcf7fdf
#
_cell.length_a   1.000
_cell.length_b   1.000
_cell.length_c   1.000
_cell.angle_alpha   90.00
_cell.angle_beta   90.00
_cell.angle_gamma   90.00
#
_symmetry.space_group_name_H-M   'P 1'
#
loop_
_entity.id
_entity.type
_entity.pdbx_description
1 polymer ?
#
loop_
_entity_poly.entity_id
_entity_poly.type
_entity_poly.pdbx_seq_one_letter_code
_entity_poly.pdbx_strand_id
1 'polypeptide(L)'
;MTGRFGRCAVLAVLTTGAAFVPGISEAQQARQGLVSLDDARIFYEVVGTGDPIVVVHGGPGLDHTYLQPGMDALGTRNTMVYYDQRGTGRSSAELTASSINLDSFVQEIDALRQVLGYEQISVLGHSFGALIAIEYAARHPEATRALILMNPVEPGSRFQDQTAERQRARRTVEDGEEMRELQASEAFQARDPATLSQVYRVSFRQLLRDRELIGELNLDLQTPTARNGQDVAALLGASMGTVDWWDRLGTIQTPTLVLHGRYDAPPLEMGQALAEAFPTGTFEVLGTGHFPYLEDREGLLSAVSGFFAGLR
;
A
#
# COMPACT_ATOMS: atom_id res chain seq x y z
N MET A 1 -15.93 21.04 -29.43
CA MET A 1 -14.91 20.03 -29.77
C MET A 1 -15.19 18.83 -28.89
N THR A 2 -15.76 17.79 -29.48
CA THR A 2 -16.29 16.61 -28.77
C THR A 2 -15.15 15.63 -28.55
N GLY A 3 -14.72 15.47 -27.30
CA GLY A 3 -13.72 14.47 -26.89
C GLY A 3 -14.32 13.05 -27.01
N ARG A 4 -13.71 12.23 -27.84
CA ARG A 4 -14.01 10.80 -27.92
C ARG A 4 -13.41 10.10 -26.69
N PHE A 5 -14.26 9.69 -25.76
CA PHE A 5 -13.88 8.71 -24.75
C PHE A 5 -13.66 7.35 -25.45
N GLY A 6 -12.40 6.88 -25.47
CA GLY A 6 -12.05 5.55 -25.91
C GLY A 6 -12.67 4.52 -24.96
N ARG A 7 -13.48 3.61 -25.48
CA ARG A 7 -13.97 2.47 -24.73
C ARG A 7 -12.81 1.47 -24.58
N CYS A 8 -12.23 1.38 -23.38
CA CYS A 8 -11.31 0.29 -23.04
C CYS A 8 -12.06 -1.04 -23.13
N ALA A 9 -11.62 -1.92 -24.02
CA ALA A 9 -12.09 -3.30 -24.06
C ALA A 9 -11.33 -4.07 -23.00
N VAL A 10 -11.98 -4.37 -21.90
CA VAL A 10 -11.41 -5.16 -20.79
C VAL A 10 -11.69 -6.63 -21.06
N LEU A 11 -10.64 -7.41 -21.33
CA LEU A 11 -10.70 -8.86 -21.42
C LEU A 11 -10.22 -9.46 -20.10
N ALA A 12 -11.14 -9.96 -19.27
CA ALA A 12 -10.80 -10.69 -18.06
C ALA A 12 -10.55 -12.16 -18.41
N VAL A 13 -9.31 -12.63 -18.23
CA VAL A 13 -8.99 -14.05 -18.31
C VAL A 13 -8.97 -14.62 -16.90
N LEU A 14 -10.04 -15.33 -16.52
CA LEU A 14 -10.12 -16.08 -15.28
C LEU A 14 -9.37 -17.41 -15.45
N THR A 15 -8.20 -17.56 -14.83
CA THR A 15 -7.53 -18.86 -14.70
C THR A 15 -7.81 -19.42 -13.31
N THR A 16 -8.72 -20.40 -13.21
CA THR A 16 -9.00 -21.14 -11.99
C THR A 16 -7.98 -22.28 -11.84
N GLY A 17 -6.92 -22.03 -11.08
CA GLY A 17 -6.01 -23.07 -10.62
C GLY A 17 -6.28 -23.37 -9.15
N ALA A 18 -7.24 -24.26 -8.86
CA ALA A 18 -7.56 -24.66 -7.49
C ALA A 18 -6.70 -25.86 -7.06
N ALA A 19 -5.81 -25.64 -6.09
CA ALA A 19 -5.29 -26.73 -5.27
C ALA A 19 -6.30 -27.00 -4.15
N PHE A 20 -6.90 -28.19 -4.14
CA PHE A 20 -7.93 -28.58 -3.17
C PHE A 20 -7.29 -28.87 -1.80
N VAL A 21 -7.53 -28.00 -0.82
CA VAL A 21 -7.22 -28.23 0.60
C VAL A 21 -8.53 -28.58 1.31
N PRO A 22 -8.69 -29.80 1.86
CA PRO A 22 -9.94 -30.17 2.52
C PRO A 22 -10.13 -29.37 3.81
N GLY A 23 -11.26 -28.65 3.90
CA GLY A 23 -11.67 -27.97 5.13
C GLY A 23 -11.84 -26.46 5.05
N ILE A 24 -11.52 -25.82 3.92
CA ILE A 24 -11.79 -24.39 3.68
C ILE A 24 -13.06 -24.28 2.86
N SER A 25 -14.04 -23.51 3.33
CA SER A 25 -15.27 -23.18 2.59
C SER A 25 -14.91 -22.55 1.24
N GLU A 26 -15.65 -22.85 0.15
CA GLU A 26 -15.45 -22.26 -1.18
C GLU A 26 -15.44 -20.71 -1.18
N ALA A 27 -16.07 -20.09 -0.17
CA ALA A 27 -16.08 -18.64 0.03
C ALA A 27 -14.74 -18.05 0.50
N GLN A 28 -13.77 -18.88 0.88
CA GLN A 28 -12.45 -18.46 1.40
C GLN A 28 -11.29 -18.71 0.42
N GLN A 29 -11.55 -19.23 -0.78
CA GLN A 29 -10.50 -19.40 -1.78
C GLN A 29 -10.17 -18.04 -2.42
N ALA A 30 -8.90 -17.66 -2.37
CA ALA A 30 -8.40 -16.47 -3.03
C ALA A 30 -8.66 -16.54 -4.55
N ARG A 31 -9.32 -15.52 -5.09
CA ARG A 31 -9.52 -15.38 -6.55
C ARG A 31 -8.43 -14.46 -7.08
N GLN A 32 -7.67 -14.91 -8.04
CA GLN A 32 -6.60 -14.14 -8.67
C GLN A 32 -6.93 -13.82 -10.12
N GLY A 33 -6.43 -12.69 -10.61
CA GLY A 33 -6.62 -12.28 -11.99
C GLY A 33 -5.62 -11.22 -12.45
N LEU A 34 -5.78 -10.80 -13.69
CA LEU A 34 -5.03 -9.72 -14.31
C LEU A 34 -5.99 -8.73 -14.94
N VAL A 35 -5.80 -7.44 -14.65
CA VAL A 35 -6.43 -6.35 -15.38
C VAL A 35 -5.47 -5.87 -16.45
N SER A 36 -5.93 -5.79 -17.70
CA SER A 36 -5.14 -5.24 -18.80
C SER A 36 -5.47 -3.78 -18.99
N LEU A 37 -4.47 -2.92 -18.88
CA LEU A 37 -4.48 -1.52 -19.24
C LEU A 37 -3.71 -1.37 -20.57
N ASP A 38 -3.77 -0.19 -21.19
CA ASP A 38 -3.11 0.04 -22.48
C ASP A 38 -1.60 -0.19 -22.42
N ASP A 39 -0.96 0.14 -21.27
CA ASP A 39 0.49 0.13 -21.06
C ASP A 39 0.94 -0.77 -19.91
N ALA A 40 0.00 -1.47 -19.24
CA ALA A 40 0.30 -2.30 -18.07
C ALA A 40 -0.65 -3.49 -17.95
N ARG A 41 -0.18 -4.53 -17.21
CA ARG A 41 -1.00 -5.64 -16.76
C ARG A 41 -0.91 -5.71 -15.24
N ILE A 42 -2.03 -5.53 -14.56
CA ILE A 42 -2.11 -5.42 -13.11
C ILE A 42 -2.63 -6.73 -12.52
N PHE A 43 -1.77 -7.39 -11.76
CA PHE A 43 -2.15 -8.57 -10.99
C PHE A 43 -2.95 -8.17 -9.77
N TYR A 44 -4.00 -8.92 -9.47
CA TYR A 44 -4.77 -8.79 -8.24
C TYR A 44 -5.14 -10.12 -7.62
N GLU A 45 -5.37 -10.08 -6.32
CA GLU A 45 -5.88 -11.19 -5.52
C GLU A 45 -7.03 -10.70 -4.64
N VAL A 46 -8.11 -11.50 -4.57
CA VAL A 46 -9.30 -11.18 -3.78
C VAL A 46 -9.48 -12.21 -2.68
N VAL A 47 -9.53 -11.76 -1.43
CA VAL A 47 -9.68 -12.59 -0.23
C VAL A 47 -10.88 -12.12 0.57
N GLY A 48 -11.66 -13.05 1.11
CA GLY A 48 -12.80 -12.73 1.97
C GLY A 48 -14.08 -12.38 1.22
N THR A 49 -15.08 -11.92 1.96
CA THR A 49 -16.42 -11.57 1.45
C THR A 49 -17.00 -10.41 2.24
N GLY A 50 -17.74 -9.54 1.58
CA GLY A 50 -18.36 -8.33 2.14
C GLY A 50 -18.05 -7.09 1.33
N ASP A 51 -18.08 -5.92 1.97
CA ASP A 51 -17.79 -4.64 1.32
C ASP A 51 -16.33 -4.60 0.82
N PRO A 52 -16.07 -4.12 -0.40
CA PRO A 52 -14.73 -4.16 -0.99
C PRO A 52 -13.79 -3.12 -0.37
N ILE A 53 -12.57 -3.56 -0.08
CA ILE A 53 -11.44 -2.72 0.30
C ILE A 53 -10.29 -2.99 -0.67
N VAL A 54 -9.92 -2.02 -1.48
CA VAL A 54 -8.71 -2.08 -2.30
C VAL A 54 -7.52 -1.67 -1.46
N VAL A 55 -6.52 -2.54 -1.38
CA VAL A 55 -5.32 -2.35 -0.55
C VAL A 55 -4.17 -1.86 -1.41
N VAL A 56 -3.77 -0.62 -1.17
CA VAL A 56 -2.67 0.05 -1.87
C VAL A 56 -1.40 -0.11 -1.05
N HIS A 57 -0.49 -0.95 -1.51
CA HIS A 57 0.76 -1.22 -0.80
C HIS A 57 1.73 -0.04 -0.84
N GLY A 58 2.67 -0.03 0.09
CA GLY A 58 3.72 0.98 0.20
C GLY A 58 4.97 0.65 -0.62
N GLY A 59 6.03 1.25 -0.25
CA GLY A 59 7.35 1.21 -0.87
C GLY A 59 7.82 2.64 -1.07
N PRO A 60 7.63 3.27 -2.25
CA PRO A 60 7.17 2.69 -3.52
C PRO A 60 8.13 1.64 -4.09
N GLY A 61 7.62 0.81 -5.01
CA GLY A 61 8.42 -0.22 -5.69
C GLY A 61 8.50 -1.57 -4.96
N LEU A 62 7.69 -1.79 -3.90
CA LEU A 62 7.41 -3.12 -3.35
C LEU A 62 6.24 -3.78 -4.09
N ASP A 63 5.79 -4.92 -3.60
CA ASP A 63 4.55 -5.60 -3.99
C ASP A 63 3.65 -5.84 -2.77
N HIS A 64 2.42 -6.37 -2.99
CA HIS A 64 1.45 -6.53 -1.92
C HIS A 64 1.82 -7.59 -0.89
N THR A 65 2.76 -8.50 -1.17
CA THR A 65 2.98 -9.71 -0.38
C THR A 65 3.41 -9.44 1.06
N TYR A 66 4.06 -8.32 1.32
CA TYR A 66 4.46 -7.96 2.68
C TYR A 66 3.27 -7.59 3.59
N LEU A 67 2.11 -7.29 3.03
CA LEU A 67 0.88 -7.03 3.76
C LEU A 67 0.12 -8.31 4.12
N GLN A 68 0.41 -9.41 3.42
CA GLN A 68 -0.17 -10.72 3.66
C GLN A 68 0.76 -11.64 4.46
N PRO A 69 0.20 -12.59 5.21
CA PRO A 69 -1.22 -12.83 5.47
C PRO A 69 -1.80 -11.95 6.59
N GLY A 70 -1.00 -11.03 7.15
CA GLY A 70 -1.36 -10.27 8.34
C GLY A 70 -2.69 -9.53 8.22
N MET A 71 -2.94 -8.90 7.05
CA MET A 71 -4.18 -8.15 6.80
C MET A 71 -5.37 -8.99 6.37
N ASP A 72 -5.19 -10.28 6.05
CA ASP A 72 -6.29 -11.17 5.62
C ASP A 72 -7.38 -11.33 6.69
N ALA A 73 -7.06 -11.06 7.93
CA ALA A 73 -8.02 -11.05 9.02
C ALA A 73 -9.14 -10.02 8.82
N LEU A 74 -8.90 -8.90 8.12
CA LEU A 74 -9.94 -7.95 7.71
C LEU A 74 -10.94 -8.57 6.72
N GLY A 75 -10.52 -9.59 5.97
CA GLY A 75 -11.34 -10.35 5.02
C GLY A 75 -12.46 -11.18 5.66
N THR A 76 -12.50 -11.30 6.99
CA THR A 76 -13.61 -11.97 7.69
C THR A 76 -14.95 -11.22 7.55
N ARG A 77 -14.91 -9.92 7.26
CA ARG A 77 -16.08 -9.05 7.12
C ARG A 77 -16.06 -8.17 5.88
N ASN A 78 -14.96 -8.19 5.13
CA ASN A 78 -14.73 -7.37 3.95
C ASN A 78 -14.20 -8.23 2.81
N THR A 79 -14.35 -7.75 1.60
CA THR A 79 -13.63 -8.28 0.44
C THR A 79 -12.33 -7.51 0.29
N MET A 80 -11.22 -8.14 0.63
CA MET A 80 -9.88 -7.54 0.46
C MET A 80 -9.41 -7.73 -0.97
N VAL A 81 -9.08 -6.65 -1.65
CA VAL A 81 -8.52 -6.67 -3.01
C VAL A 81 -7.07 -6.19 -2.92
N TYR A 82 -6.15 -7.14 -2.89
CA TYR A 82 -4.71 -6.86 -3.01
C TYR A 82 -4.32 -6.79 -4.47
N TYR A 83 -3.32 -6.00 -4.79
CA TYR A 83 -2.78 -5.93 -6.14
C TYR A 83 -1.30 -5.55 -6.11
N ASP A 84 -0.57 -5.92 -7.13
CA ASP A 84 0.76 -5.42 -7.37
C ASP A 84 0.68 -4.17 -8.24
N GLN A 85 1.28 -3.09 -7.78
CA GLN A 85 1.39 -1.87 -8.59
C GLN A 85 2.24 -2.16 -9.83
N ARG A 86 2.03 -1.39 -10.89
CA ARG A 86 2.71 -1.55 -12.18
C ARG A 86 4.23 -1.66 -12.05
N GLY A 87 4.80 -2.62 -12.76
CA GLY A 87 6.25 -2.87 -12.80
C GLY A 87 6.81 -3.67 -11.64
N THR A 88 5.98 -4.06 -10.63
CA THR A 88 6.41 -4.85 -9.47
C THR A 88 5.60 -6.15 -9.33
N GLY A 89 6.05 -7.06 -8.49
CA GLY A 89 5.39 -8.33 -8.20
C GLY A 89 5.07 -9.13 -9.46
N ARG A 90 3.82 -9.46 -9.63
CA ARG A 90 3.26 -10.18 -10.78
C ARG A 90 2.66 -9.24 -11.84
N SER A 91 2.69 -7.93 -11.58
CA SER A 91 2.29 -6.91 -12.55
C SER A 91 3.42 -6.56 -13.50
N SER A 92 3.07 -6.03 -14.66
CA SER A 92 4.05 -5.60 -15.65
C SER A 92 3.68 -4.26 -16.27
N ALA A 93 4.68 -3.45 -16.58
CA ALA A 93 4.57 -2.20 -17.31
C ALA A 93 5.91 -1.87 -17.97
N GLU A 94 5.90 -0.95 -18.93
CA GLU A 94 7.14 -0.32 -19.39
C GLU A 94 7.62 0.67 -18.34
N LEU A 95 8.93 0.64 -18.02
CA LEU A 95 9.52 1.55 -17.03
C LEU A 95 9.89 2.89 -17.67
N THR A 96 8.89 3.67 -17.99
CA THR A 96 9.02 5.02 -18.57
C THR A 96 8.25 6.05 -17.76
N ALA A 97 8.60 7.33 -17.87
CA ALA A 97 7.87 8.41 -17.18
C ALA A 97 6.40 8.52 -17.65
N SER A 98 6.07 8.09 -18.86
CA SER A 98 4.70 8.06 -19.36
C SER A 98 3.87 6.93 -18.76
N SER A 99 4.51 5.81 -18.39
CA SER A 99 3.84 4.67 -17.76
C SER A 99 3.90 4.74 -16.23
N ILE A 100 5.06 5.07 -15.65
CA ILE A 100 5.25 5.12 -14.20
C ILE A 100 5.06 6.55 -13.69
N ASN A 101 3.83 6.91 -13.36
CA ASN A 101 3.47 8.22 -12.81
C ASN A 101 2.21 8.12 -11.94
N LEU A 102 1.95 9.12 -11.12
CA LEU A 102 0.86 9.11 -10.15
C LEU A 102 -0.52 8.88 -10.79
N ASP A 103 -0.77 9.46 -11.97
CA ASP A 103 -2.04 9.31 -12.69
C ASP A 103 -2.29 7.84 -13.04
N SER A 104 -1.25 7.15 -13.50
CA SER A 104 -1.31 5.74 -13.88
C SER A 104 -1.58 4.84 -12.67
N PHE A 105 -0.99 5.14 -11.50
CA PHE A 105 -1.24 4.39 -10.26
C PHE A 105 -2.67 4.59 -9.73
N VAL A 106 -3.22 5.79 -9.87
CA VAL A 106 -4.63 6.07 -9.55
C VAL A 106 -5.57 5.31 -10.49
N GLN A 107 -5.24 5.23 -11.79
CA GLN A 107 -6.04 4.48 -12.78
C GLN A 107 -6.08 2.98 -12.48
N GLU A 108 -5.05 2.39 -11.89
CA GLU A 108 -5.06 0.97 -11.47
C GLU A 108 -6.18 0.67 -10.49
N ILE A 109 -6.36 1.53 -9.49
CA ILE A 109 -7.40 1.36 -8.46
C ILE A 109 -8.79 1.41 -9.11
N ASP A 110 -9.03 2.36 -10.02
CA ASP A 110 -10.33 2.48 -10.68
C ASP A 110 -10.58 1.33 -11.68
N ALA A 111 -9.55 0.88 -12.37
CA ALA A 111 -9.63 -0.29 -13.24
C ALA A 111 -9.98 -1.57 -12.48
N LEU A 112 -9.38 -1.78 -11.31
CA LEU A 112 -9.71 -2.89 -10.41
C LEU A 112 -11.16 -2.81 -9.96
N ARG A 113 -11.62 -1.63 -9.51
CA ARG A 113 -13.01 -1.39 -9.12
C ARG A 113 -13.98 -1.77 -10.25
N GLN A 114 -13.71 -1.30 -11.47
CA GLN A 114 -14.58 -1.53 -12.62
C GLN A 114 -14.61 -2.99 -13.05
N VAL A 115 -13.44 -3.65 -13.16
CA VAL A 115 -13.32 -5.05 -13.57
C VAL A 115 -13.99 -6.00 -12.58
N LEU A 116 -13.89 -5.68 -11.27
CA LEU A 116 -14.52 -6.46 -10.22
C LEU A 116 -16.03 -6.14 -10.04
N GLY A 117 -16.54 -5.14 -10.77
CA GLY A 117 -17.97 -4.81 -10.80
C GLY A 117 -18.44 -4.05 -9.57
N TYR A 118 -17.56 -3.33 -8.87
CA TYR A 118 -17.93 -2.54 -7.71
C TYR A 118 -18.38 -1.12 -8.12
N GLU A 119 -19.51 -0.67 -7.61
CA GLU A 119 -19.95 0.72 -7.74
C GLU A 119 -19.06 1.65 -6.89
N GLN A 120 -18.87 1.29 -5.63
CA GLN A 120 -18.00 1.99 -4.69
C GLN A 120 -17.04 1.00 -4.02
N ILE A 121 -15.87 1.51 -3.64
CA ILE A 121 -14.85 0.78 -2.87
C ILE A 121 -14.40 1.61 -1.67
N SER A 122 -13.98 0.96 -0.61
CA SER A 122 -13.08 1.58 0.35
C SER A 122 -11.63 1.41 -0.13
N VAL A 123 -10.78 2.40 0.13
CA VAL A 123 -9.36 2.33 -0.24
C VAL A 123 -8.52 2.38 1.02
N LEU A 124 -7.67 1.37 1.21
CA LEU A 124 -6.71 1.33 2.31
C LEU A 124 -5.31 1.52 1.75
N GLY A 125 -4.68 2.64 2.07
CA GLY A 125 -3.30 2.92 1.71
C GLY A 125 -2.36 2.71 2.90
N HIS A 126 -1.34 1.85 2.74
CA HIS A 126 -0.30 1.67 3.73
C HIS A 126 0.96 2.45 3.34
N SER A 127 1.55 3.18 4.30
CA SER A 127 2.82 3.89 4.09
C SER A 127 2.73 4.85 2.89
N PHE A 128 3.60 4.72 1.89
CA PHE A 128 3.54 5.49 0.65
C PHE A 128 2.22 5.28 -0.14
N GLY A 129 1.62 4.09 -0.06
CA GLY A 129 0.33 3.81 -0.68
C GLY A 129 -0.79 4.74 -0.20
N ALA A 130 -0.64 5.37 0.96
CA ALA A 130 -1.56 6.38 1.47
C ALA A 130 -1.64 7.61 0.56
N LEU A 131 -0.55 8.04 -0.07
CA LEU A 131 -0.55 9.16 -1.02
C LEU A 131 -1.35 8.83 -2.28
N ILE A 132 -1.20 7.61 -2.81
CA ILE A 132 -1.96 7.14 -3.97
C ILE A 132 -3.46 7.04 -3.60
N ALA A 133 -3.76 6.52 -2.41
CA ALA A 133 -5.14 6.41 -1.91
C ALA A 133 -5.81 7.78 -1.72
N ILE A 134 -5.10 8.76 -1.17
CA ILE A 134 -5.57 10.15 -1.05
C ILE A 134 -5.90 10.73 -2.44
N GLU A 135 -4.99 10.55 -3.41
CA GLU A 135 -5.18 11.04 -4.76
C GLU A 135 -6.36 10.37 -5.46
N TYR A 136 -6.55 9.06 -5.24
CA TYR A 136 -7.73 8.35 -5.75
C TYR A 136 -9.02 8.93 -5.17
N ALA A 137 -9.12 9.08 -3.84
CA ALA A 137 -10.30 9.62 -3.18
C ALA A 137 -10.61 11.06 -3.64
N ALA A 138 -9.59 11.87 -3.88
CA ALA A 138 -9.76 13.24 -4.39
C ALA A 138 -10.33 13.28 -5.81
N ARG A 139 -9.93 12.33 -6.67
CA ARG A 139 -10.35 12.29 -8.09
C ARG A 139 -11.63 11.50 -8.33
N HIS A 140 -11.94 10.55 -7.44
CA HIS A 140 -13.07 9.63 -7.57
C HIS A 140 -13.97 9.64 -6.31
N PRO A 141 -14.45 10.82 -5.85
CA PRO A 141 -15.19 10.91 -4.60
C PRO A 141 -16.47 10.05 -4.61
N GLU A 142 -17.16 9.96 -5.75
CA GLU A 142 -18.40 9.18 -5.89
C GLU A 142 -18.13 7.66 -5.88
N ALA A 143 -16.93 7.22 -6.25
CA ALA A 143 -16.51 5.82 -6.25
C ALA A 143 -15.85 5.40 -4.94
N THR A 144 -15.52 6.35 -4.04
CA THR A 144 -14.81 6.11 -2.78
C THR A 144 -15.76 6.16 -1.61
N ARG A 145 -16.09 5.00 -1.05
CA ARG A 145 -16.95 4.89 0.14
C ARG A 145 -16.27 5.37 1.41
N ALA A 146 -14.99 5.00 1.57
CA ALA A 146 -14.17 5.36 2.74
C ALA A 146 -12.67 5.31 2.39
N LEU A 147 -11.88 6.09 3.10
CA LEU A 147 -10.43 6.13 2.99
C LEU A 147 -9.80 5.69 4.31
N ILE A 148 -8.88 4.73 4.27
CA ILE A 148 -8.12 4.26 5.41
C ILE A 148 -6.65 4.50 5.14
N LEU A 149 -6.01 5.33 5.93
CA LEU A 149 -4.59 5.66 5.84
C LEU A 149 -3.86 4.98 6.99
N MET A 150 -3.22 3.85 6.71
CA MET A 150 -2.54 3.04 7.70
C MET A 150 -1.05 3.37 7.72
N ASN A 151 -0.56 3.91 8.84
CA ASN A 151 0.83 4.35 8.99
C ASN A 151 1.31 5.17 7.77
N PRO A 152 0.58 6.24 7.42
CA PRO A 152 0.83 6.99 6.19
C PRO A 152 2.16 7.72 6.23
N VAL A 153 2.78 7.90 5.05
CA VAL A 153 3.79 8.94 4.89
C VAL A 153 3.10 10.31 4.84
N GLU A 154 3.83 11.34 5.21
CA GLU A 154 3.35 12.71 5.18
C GLU A 154 3.02 13.17 3.76
N PRO A 155 1.87 13.84 3.53
CA PRO A 155 1.54 14.45 2.24
C PRO A 155 2.22 15.82 2.05
N GLY A 156 3.42 15.98 2.54
CA GLY A 156 4.20 17.20 2.51
C GLY A 156 5.57 17.03 3.16
N SER A 157 6.05 18.09 3.81
CA SER A 157 7.36 18.09 4.47
C SER A 157 7.37 18.75 5.85
N ARG A 158 6.19 18.99 6.46
CA ARG A 158 6.07 19.68 7.77
C ARG A 158 6.73 18.92 8.92
N PHE A 159 6.76 17.58 8.84
CA PHE A 159 7.27 16.67 9.87
C PHE A 159 8.49 15.86 9.40
N GLN A 160 9.06 16.19 8.24
CA GLN A 160 10.15 15.41 7.63
C GLN A 160 11.40 15.33 8.53
N ASP A 161 11.80 16.44 9.15
CA ASP A 161 12.99 16.47 10.02
C ASP A 161 12.79 15.61 11.27
N GLN A 162 11.61 15.68 11.90
CA GLN A 162 11.27 14.88 13.08
C GLN A 162 11.23 13.38 12.70
N THR A 163 10.63 13.03 11.57
CA THR A 163 10.61 11.66 11.06
C THR A 163 12.02 11.12 10.85
N ALA A 164 12.89 11.90 10.18
CA ALA A 164 14.26 11.52 9.93
C ALA A 164 15.08 11.40 11.21
N GLU A 165 14.86 12.26 12.20
CA GLU A 165 15.51 12.17 13.52
C GLU A 165 15.10 10.89 14.26
N ARG A 166 13.79 10.58 14.29
CA ARG A 166 13.25 9.37 14.91
C ARG A 166 13.77 8.09 14.23
N GLN A 167 13.88 8.08 12.91
CA GLN A 167 14.50 6.97 12.17
C GLN A 167 15.97 6.80 12.55
N ARG A 168 16.75 7.89 12.57
CA ARG A 168 18.17 7.84 12.97
C ARG A 168 18.36 7.34 14.39
N ALA A 169 17.53 7.80 15.32
CA ALA A 169 17.60 7.41 16.73
C ALA A 169 17.31 5.90 16.97
N ARG A 170 16.59 5.25 16.05
CA ARG A 170 16.23 3.82 16.15
C ARG A 170 17.18 2.90 15.39
N ARG A 171 18.03 3.44 14.54
CA ARG A 171 19.03 2.69 13.79
C ARG A 171 20.21 2.36 14.68
N THR A 172 20.58 1.08 14.75
CA THR A 172 21.77 0.65 15.49
C THR A 172 23.03 0.77 14.64
N VAL A 173 24.19 0.63 15.29
CA VAL A 173 25.49 0.59 14.59
C VAL A 173 25.53 -0.65 13.68
N GLU A 174 25.07 -1.77 14.19
CA GLU A 174 25.00 -3.06 13.47
C GLU A 174 24.14 -2.96 12.21
N ASP A 175 22.94 -2.33 12.29
CA ASP A 175 22.11 -2.07 11.10
C ASP A 175 22.88 -1.25 10.05
N GLY A 176 23.66 -0.28 10.49
CA GLY A 176 24.47 0.55 9.62
C GLY A 176 25.62 -0.20 8.97
N GLU A 177 26.24 -1.13 9.68
CA GLU A 177 27.31 -2.00 9.17
C GLU A 177 26.76 -3.02 8.17
N GLU A 178 25.71 -3.75 8.54
CA GLU A 178 25.03 -4.71 7.67
C GLU A 178 24.55 -4.05 6.38
N MET A 179 23.94 -2.86 6.46
CA MET A 179 23.50 -2.13 5.28
C MET A 179 24.66 -1.76 4.34
N ARG A 180 25.79 -1.31 4.88
CA ARG A 180 26.96 -0.96 4.07
C ARG A 180 27.56 -2.18 3.37
N GLU A 181 27.65 -3.32 4.06
CA GLU A 181 28.12 -4.58 3.48
C GLU A 181 27.22 -5.06 2.35
N LEU A 182 25.89 -5.06 2.57
CA LEU A 182 24.93 -5.43 1.54
C LEU A 182 25.04 -4.54 0.30
N GLN A 183 25.07 -3.22 0.48
CA GLN A 183 25.13 -2.25 -0.62
C GLN A 183 26.47 -2.27 -1.38
N ALA A 184 27.57 -2.70 -0.75
CA ALA A 184 28.87 -2.85 -1.38
C ALA A 184 29.01 -4.14 -2.19
N SER A 185 28.07 -5.09 -2.08
CA SER A 185 28.13 -6.40 -2.74
C SER A 185 27.83 -6.34 -4.24
N GLU A 186 28.44 -7.25 -5.02
CA GLU A 186 28.10 -7.44 -6.43
C GLU A 186 26.62 -7.88 -6.60
N ALA A 187 26.10 -8.65 -5.65
CA ALA A 187 24.73 -9.12 -5.66
C ALA A 187 23.72 -7.94 -5.54
N PHE A 188 24.04 -6.92 -4.74
CA PHE A 188 23.22 -5.70 -4.68
C PHE A 188 23.23 -4.96 -6.03
N GLN A 189 24.39 -4.82 -6.68
CA GLN A 189 24.50 -4.19 -7.99
C GLN A 189 23.76 -4.98 -9.07
N ALA A 190 23.74 -6.31 -8.94
CA ALA A 190 23.00 -7.21 -9.82
C ALA A 190 21.49 -7.25 -9.52
N ARG A 191 21.02 -6.51 -8.51
CA ARG A 191 19.63 -6.52 -8.03
C ARG A 191 19.14 -7.93 -7.69
N ASP A 192 20.01 -8.71 -7.04
CA ASP A 192 19.68 -10.05 -6.57
C ASP A 192 18.52 -10.00 -5.55
N PRO A 193 17.44 -10.78 -5.77
CA PRO A 193 16.25 -10.72 -4.92
C PRO A 193 16.54 -11.01 -3.45
N ALA A 194 17.39 -11.99 -3.15
CA ALA A 194 17.71 -12.36 -1.77
C ALA A 194 18.48 -11.23 -1.06
N THR A 195 19.42 -10.61 -1.75
CA THR A 195 20.20 -9.47 -1.22
C THR A 195 19.31 -8.26 -0.99
N LEU A 196 18.44 -7.92 -1.94
CA LEU A 196 17.50 -6.81 -1.76
C LEU A 196 16.46 -7.08 -0.67
N SER A 197 16.02 -8.33 -0.52
CA SER A 197 15.19 -8.75 0.61
C SER A 197 15.87 -8.45 1.96
N GLN A 198 17.16 -8.72 2.09
CA GLN A 198 17.91 -8.37 3.30
C GLN A 198 18.05 -6.85 3.48
N VAL A 199 18.28 -6.09 2.42
CA VAL A 199 18.32 -4.61 2.47
C VAL A 199 16.99 -4.07 3.04
N TYR A 200 15.84 -4.59 2.59
CA TYR A 200 14.54 -4.19 3.14
C TYR A 200 14.35 -4.64 4.59
N ARG A 201 14.79 -5.86 4.97
CA ARG A 201 14.74 -6.30 6.36
C ARG A 201 15.55 -5.39 7.28
N VAL A 202 16.77 -5.03 6.92
CA VAL A 202 17.58 -4.08 7.68
C VAL A 202 16.91 -2.71 7.77
N SER A 203 16.36 -2.22 6.66
CA SER A 203 15.68 -0.93 6.61
C SER A 203 14.42 -0.89 7.47
N PHE A 204 13.63 -1.98 7.48
CA PHE A 204 12.33 -2.03 8.16
C PHE A 204 12.43 -2.45 9.62
N ARG A 205 13.51 -3.10 10.03
CA ARG A 205 13.78 -3.48 11.43
C ARG A 205 13.62 -2.29 12.39
N GLN A 206 14.06 -1.12 11.99
CA GLN A 206 13.93 0.11 12.78
C GLN A 206 12.51 0.68 12.82
N LEU A 207 11.61 0.24 11.93
CA LEU A 207 10.23 0.70 11.85
C LEU A 207 9.28 -0.12 12.73
N LEU A 208 9.69 -1.31 13.17
CA LEU A 208 8.94 -2.14 14.11
C LEU A 208 9.12 -1.64 15.55
N ARG A 209 8.08 -1.77 16.37
CA ARG A 209 8.20 -1.61 17.82
C ARG A 209 9.08 -2.71 18.41
N ASP A 210 8.76 -3.96 18.05
CA ASP A 210 9.57 -5.14 18.35
C ASP A 210 10.38 -5.54 17.12
N ARG A 211 11.67 -5.28 17.16
CA ARG A 211 12.61 -5.50 16.06
C ARG A 211 12.75 -6.97 15.66
N GLU A 212 12.51 -7.89 16.60
CA GLU A 212 12.63 -9.34 16.38
C GLU A 212 11.55 -9.85 15.41
N LEU A 213 10.42 -9.15 15.29
CA LEU A 213 9.35 -9.50 14.37
C LEU A 213 9.71 -9.30 12.88
N ILE A 214 10.88 -8.75 12.56
CA ILE A 214 11.29 -8.56 11.16
C ILE A 214 11.32 -9.86 10.36
N GLY A 215 11.59 -10.98 11.01
CA GLY A 215 11.57 -12.32 10.40
C GLY A 215 10.17 -12.80 10.00
N GLU A 216 9.12 -12.24 10.60
CA GLU A 216 7.73 -12.58 10.30
C GLU A 216 7.13 -11.71 9.19
N LEU A 217 7.79 -10.60 8.86
CA LEU A 217 7.38 -9.74 7.75
C LEU A 217 7.80 -10.38 6.42
N ASN A 218 6.81 -10.63 5.56
CA ASN A 218 7.07 -11.24 4.24
C ASN A 218 7.78 -10.25 3.31
N LEU A 219 9.09 -10.28 3.34
CA LEU A 219 9.98 -9.47 2.49
C LEU A 219 10.78 -10.33 1.51
N ASP A 220 10.28 -11.49 1.14
CA ASP A 220 10.88 -12.33 0.10
C ASP A 220 10.51 -11.77 -1.28
N LEU A 221 11.33 -10.82 -1.74
CA LEU A 221 11.05 -10.09 -2.96
C LEU A 221 11.04 -11.01 -4.18
N GLN A 222 9.98 -10.89 -4.97
CA GLN A 222 9.93 -11.52 -6.28
C GLN A 222 10.92 -10.86 -7.23
N THR A 223 11.41 -11.62 -8.23
CA THR A 223 12.40 -11.13 -9.19
C THR A 223 11.98 -9.82 -9.90
N PRO A 224 10.72 -9.62 -10.35
CA PRO A 224 10.34 -8.34 -10.94
C PRO A 224 10.43 -7.18 -9.95
N THR A 225 9.96 -7.37 -8.70
CA THR A 225 10.06 -6.36 -7.63
C THR A 225 11.52 -5.99 -7.36
N ALA A 226 12.40 -6.98 -7.22
CA ALA A 226 13.82 -6.74 -6.99
C ALA A 226 14.49 -5.99 -8.15
N ARG A 227 14.16 -6.34 -9.39
CA ARG A 227 14.76 -5.71 -10.57
C ARG A 227 14.28 -4.29 -10.83
N ASN A 228 12.99 -4.05 -10.63
CA ASN A 228 12.30 -2.85 -11.10
C ASN A 228 11.98 -1.86 -9.98
N GLY A 229 11.87 -2.33 -8.73
CA GLY A 229 11.31 -1.54 -7.64
C GLY A 229 11.97 -0.19 -7.43
N GLN A 230 13.30 -0.13 -7.53
CA GLN A 230 14.04 1.14 -7.42
C GLN A 230 13.73 2.11 -8.57
N ASP A 231 13.61 1.59 -9.80
CA ASP A 231 13.30 2.40 -10.98
C ASP A 231 11.84 2.89 -10.93
N VAL A 232 10.91 2.03 -10.49
CA VAL A 232 9.51 2.40 -10.23
C VAL A 232 9.45 3.50 -9.17
N ALA A 233 10.15 3.36 -8.07
CA ALA A 233 10.20 4.36 -7.01
C ALA A 233 10.75 5.71 -7.49
N ALA A 234 11.83 5.68 -8.27
CA ALA A 234 12.45 6.88 -8.80
C ALA A 234 11.56 7.61 -9.82
N LEU A 235 10.95 6.87 -10.76
CA LEU A 235 10.05 7.46 -11.77
C LEU A 235 8.78 8.02 -11.13
N LEU A 236 8.15 7.28 -10.21
CA LEU A 236 6.97 7.73 -9.51
C LEU A 236 7.27 8.96 -8.66
N GLY A 237 8.35 8.96 -7.89
CA GLY A 237 8.80 10.11 -7.11
C GLY A 237 9.04 11.34 -7.99
N ALA A 238 9.70 11.16 -9.14
CA ALA A 238 9.92 12.25 -10.10
C ALA A 238 8.61 12.82 -10.67
N SER A 239 7.60 11.98 -10.91
CA SER A 239 6.29 12.41 -11.41
C SER A 239 5.49 13.21 -10.39
N MET A 240 5.71 12.97 -9.11
CA MET A 240 5.00 13.66 -8.02
C MET A 240 5.61 15.03 -7.72
N GLY A 241 6.89 15.24 -8.09
CA GLY A 241 7.61 16.48 -7.78
C GLY A 241 7.67 16.76 -6.28
N THR A 242 7.53 18.03 -5.90
CA THR A 242 7.43 18.42 -4.48
C THR A 242 5.98 18.23 -4.03
N VAL A 243 5.77 17.22 -3.18
CA VAL A 243 4.45 16.98 -2.58
C VAL A 243 4.21 17.98 -1.46
N ASP A 244 3.16 18.75 -1.57
CA ASP A 244 2.55 19.52 -0.48
C ASP A 244 1.03 19.58 -0.71
N TRP A 245 0.32 18.60 -0.15
CA TRP A 245 -1.12 18.44 -0.37
C TRP A 245 -1.97 18.85 0.83
N TRP A 246 -1.35 19.37 1.90
CA TRP A 246 -2.05 19.70 3.14
C TRP A 246 -3.30 20.56 2.91
N ASP A 247 -3.17 21.61 2.11
CA ASP A 247 -4.29 22.56 1.90
C ASP A 247 -5.45 21.95 1.11
N ARG A 248 -5.18 20.97 0.24
CA ARG A 248 -6.23 20.33 -0.56
C ARG A 248 -6.96 19.19 0.16
N LEU A 249 -6.42 18.65 1.27
CA LEU A 249 -7.07 17.59 2.03
C LEU A 249 -8.45 18.03 2.55
N GLY A 250 -8.61 19.31 2.88
CA GLY A 250 -9.88 19.91 3.29
C GLY A 250 -11.01 19.87 2.24
N THR A 251 -10.68 19.53 0.99
CA THR A 251 -11.69 19.38 -0.08
C THR A 251 -12.22 17.96 -0.20
N ILE A 252 -11.56 16.96 0.42
CA ILE A 252 -11.92 15.55 0.34
C ILE A 252 -12.98 15.24 1.40
N GLN A 253 -14.22 15.01 0.96
CA GLN A 253 -15.36 14.75 1.85
C GLN A 253 -15.53 13.27 2.20
N THR A 254 -14.71 12.39 1.61
CA THR A 254 -14.74 10.96 1.88
C THR A 254 -14.44 10.69 3.36
N PRO A 255 -15.27 9.91 4.09
CA PRO A 255 -14.96 9.49 5.45
C PRO A 255 -13.57 8.89 5.55
N THR A 256 -12.72 9.45 6.39
CA THR A 256 -11.29 9.10 6.45
C THR A 256 -10.90 8.63 7.85
N LEU A 257 -10.24 7.47 7.92
CA LEU A 257 -9.57 6.95 9.11
C LEU A 257 -8.06 7.05 8.93
N VAL A 258 -7.38 7.73 9.83
CA VAL A 258 -5.92 7.71 9.96
C VAL A 258 -5.55 6.80 11.12
N LEU A 259 -4.94 5.65 10.81
CA LEU A 259 -4.37 4.71 11.75
C LEU A 259 -2.88 4.96 11.89
N HIS A 260 -2.39 5.15 13.11
CA HIS A 260 -0.99 5.47 13.34
C HIS A 260 -0.40 4.63 14.48
N GLY A 261 0.74 4.01 14.21
CA GLY A 261 1.50 3.30 15.23
C GLY A 261 2.24 4.28 16.15
N ARG A 262 2.03 4.18 17.47
CA ARG A 262 2.69 5.04 18.47
C ARG A 262 4.21 5.05 18.35
N TYR A 263 4.76 3.93 17.91
CA TYR A 263 6.20 3.72 17.79
C TYR A 263 6.71 3.79 16.35
N ASP A 264 5.88 4.30 15.42
CA ASP A 264 6.31 4.53 14.04
C ASP A 264 7.33 5.68 13.94
N ALA A 265 8.02 5.76 12.80
CA ALA A 265 8.99 6.83 12.54
C ALA A 265 8.32 8.20 12.38
N PRO A 266 7.27 8.40 11.58
CA PRO A 266 6.52 9.64 11.60
C PRO A 266 5.96 9.89 13.01
N PRO A 267 6.01 11.14 13.55
CA PRO A 267 5.50 11.42 14.88
C PRO A 267 3.97 11.36 14.92
N LEU A 268 3.39 11.11 16.12
CA LEU A 268 1.94 11.06 16.31
C LEU A 268 1.25 12.36 15.88
N GLU A 269 1.93 13.47 16.09
CA GLU A 269 1.47 14.81 15.72
C GLU A 269 1.22 14.92 14.20
N MET A 270 2.01 14.21 13.39
CA MET A 270 1.78 14.13 11.94
C MET A 270 0.48 13.39 11.63
N GLY A 271 0.27 12.22 12.25
CA GLY A 271 -0.96 11.44 12.06
C GLY A 271 -2.21 12.19 12.51
N GLN A 272 -2.12 12.88 13.65
CA GLN A 272 -3.20 13.72 14.17
C GLN A 272 -3.49 14.89 13.23
N ALA A 273 -2.46 15.64 12.83
CA ALA A 273 -2.62 16.77 11.89
C ALA A 273 -3.19 16.32 10.54
N LEU A 274 -2.80 15.10 10.08
CA LEU A 274 -3.33 14.52 8.87
C LEU A 274 -4.83 14.23 9.00
N ALA A 275 -5.27 13.63 10.10
CA ALA A 275 -6.70 13.38 10.34
C ALA A 275 -7.51 14.69 10.45
N GLU A 276 -6.98 15.67 11.16
CA GLU A 276 -7.61 16.99 11.32
C GLU A 276 -7.73 17.77 10.02
N ALA A 277 -6.87 17.49 9.02
CA ALA A 277 -6.91 18.13 7.70
C ALA A 277 -8.09 17.64 6.83
N PHE A 278 -8.66 16.47 7.12
CA PHE A 278 -9.86 15.98 6.44
C PHE A 278 -11.13 16.43 7.19
N PRO A 279 -12.17 16.94 6.49
CA PRO A 279 -13.43 17.35 7.14
C PRO A 279 -14.11 16.26 7.95
N THR A 280 -13.89 15.00 7.58
CA THR A 280 -14.47 13.79 8.18
C THR A 280 -13.40 12.84 8.71
N GLY A 281 -12.23 13.39 9.07
CA GLY A 281 -11.09 12.61 9.53
C GLY A 281 -11.26 12.09 10.96
N THR A 282 -10.91 10.84 11.17
CA THR A 282 -10.83 10.17 12.48
C THR A 282 -9.39 9.72 12.70
N PHE A 283 -8.87 9.92 13.91
CA PHE A 283 -7.52 9.53 14.29
C PHE A 283 -7.55 8.40 15.31
N GLU A 284 -6.87 7.27 15.00
CA GLU A 284 -6.73 6.12 15.87
C GLU A 284 -5.25 5.77 16.06
N VAL A 285 -4.85 5.53 17.31
CA VAL A 285 -3.46 5.22 17.68
C VAL A 285 -3.37 3.80 18.20
N LEU A 286 -2.53 2.99 17.53
CA LEU A 286 -2.20 1.64 17.96
C LEU A 286 -0.86 1.59 18.70
N GLY A 287 -0.67 0.61 19.58
CA GLY A 287 0.57 0.39 20.32
C GLY A 287 1.68 -0.25 19.48
N THR A 288 1.78 0.06 18.20
CA THR A 288 2.61 -0.59 17.18
C THR A 288 3.66 0.36 16.59
N GLY A 289 4.60 -0.18 15.82
CA GLY A 289 5.40 0.56 14.85
C GLY A 289 4.65 0.71 13.52
N HIS A 290 5.36 0.49 12.41
CA HIS A 290 4.89 0.74 11.05
C HIS A 290 3.95 -0.34 10.49
N PHE A 291 3.88 -1.52 11.13
CA PHE A 291 3.20 -2.70 10.61
C PHE A 291 2.15 -3.22 11.60
N PRO A 292 1.00 -2.52 11.79
CA PRO A 292 -0.02 -2.88 12.78
C PRO A 292 -0.58 -4.29 12.60
N TYR A 293 -0.74 -4.76 11.37
CA TYR A 293 -1.23 -6.09 11.05
C TYR A 293 -0.31 -7.23 11.54
N LEU A 294 0.96 -6.92 11.81
CA LEU A 294 1.94 -7.84 12.38
C LEU A 294 2.00 -7.70 13.91
N GLU A 295 2.03 -6.46 14.42
CA GLU A 295 2.32 -6.16 15.81
C GLU A 295 1.09 -6.11 16.73
N ASP A 296 -0.11 -5.76 16.20
CA ASP A 296 -1.39 -5.70 16.94
C ASP A 296 -2.57 -5.93 15.99
N ARG A 297 -2.72 -7.16 15.53
CA ARG A 297 -3.79 -7.54 14.59
C ARG A 297 -5.18 -7.27 15.15
N GLU A 298 -5.41 -7.54 16.45
CA GLU A 298 -6.71 -7.34 17.09
C GLU A 298 -7.06 -5.86 17.19
N GLY A 299 -6.10 -5.02 17.57
CA GLY A 299 -6.25 -3.57 17.57
C GLY A 299 -6.58 -3.01 16.19
N LEU A 300 -5.89 -3.48 15.14
CA LEU A 300 -6.19 -3.11 13.77
C LEU A 300 -7.63 -3.49 13.37
N LEU A 301 -8.03 -4.73 13.63
CA LEU A 301 -9.39 -5.21 13.33
C LEU A 301 -10.47 -4.40 14.07
N SER A 302 -10.23 -4.09 15.34
CA SER A 302 -11.13 -3.28 16.15
C SER A 302 -11.29 -1.87 15.60
N ALA A 303 -10.17 -1.20 15.29
CA ALA A 303 -10.17 0.17 14.77
C ALA A 303 -10.89 0.26 13.41
N VAL A 304 -10.57 -0.61 12.46
CA VAL A 304 -11.22 -0.62 11.14
C VAL A 304 -12.72 -0.97 11.24
N SER A 305 -13.06 -1.97 12.08
CA SER A 305 -14.48 -2.36 12.27
C SER A 305 -15.29 -1.26 12.97
N GLY A 306 -14.70 -0.59 13.96
CA GLY A 306 -15.31 0.55 14.66
C GLY A 306 -15.57 1.72 13.71
N PHE A 307 -14.61 2.05 12.88
CA PHE A 307 -14.76 3.07 11.85
C PHE A 307 -15.91 2.78 10.89
N PHE A 308 -15.96 1.57 10.31
CA PHE A 308 -17.06 1.19 9.41
C PHE A 308 -18.43 1.13 10.10
N ALA A 309 -18.49 0.80 11.39
CA ALA A 309 -19.74 0.84 12.15
C ALA A 309 -20.28 2.26 12.31
N GLY A 310 -19.40 3.26 12.39
CA GLY A 310 -19.74 4.67 12.46
C GLY A 310 -20.22 5.30 11.13
N LEU A 311 -20.00 4.62 10.00
CA LEU A 311 -20.44 5.08 8.67
C LEU A 311 -21.87 4.65 8.29
N ARG A 312 -22.54 3.87 9.13
CA ARG A 312 -23.88 3.31 8.88
C ARG A 312 -24.99 4.26 9.33
#